data_381760300e458ad61eba7a0e5450964b
#
_entry.id   381760300e458ad61eba7a0e5450964b
#
_cell.length_a   1.000
_cell.length_b   1.000
_cell.length_c   1.000
_cell.angle_alpha   90.00
_cell.angle_beta   90.00
_cell.angle_gamma   90.00
#
_symmetry.space_group_name_H-M   'P 1'
#
loop_
_entity.id
_entity.type
_entity.pdbx_description
1 polymer ?
#
loop_
_entity_poly.entity_id
_entity_poly.type
_entity_poly.pdbx_seq_one_letter_code
_entity_poly.pdbx_strand_id
1 'polypeptide(L)'
;MKVLVTGTSGQLGYDVMMELFSRSHEGIGADRSDSDAEFEHAILDITDAKRVSEVVNEIKPDAIVHCAAWTNVDGAEAPENYDKVMAVNAEGTRNLAEAAKAVDAKFMYISTDYVFNGQGERPWQPDDK
;
A
#
# COMPACT_ATOMS: atom_id res chain seq x y z
N MET A 1 9.65 -8.20 -13.83
CA MET A 1 8.45 -7.34 -13.63
C MET A 1 8.91 -6.05 -12.98
N LYS A 2 8.30 -4.94 -13.37
CA LYS A 2 8.45 -3.65 -12.68
C LYS A 2 7.35 -3.55 -11.61
N VAL A 3 7.73 -3.38 -10.35
CA VAL A 3 6.81 -3.40 -9.22
C VAL A 3 6.93 -2.11 -8.41
N LEU A 4 5.82 -1.37 -8.27
CA LEU A 4 5.73 -0.23 -7.36
C LEU A 4 5.34 -0.74 -5.97
N VAL A 5 6.12 -0.40 -4.94
CA VAL A 5 5.85 -0.78 -3.55
C VAL A 5 5.61 0.47 -2.72
N THR A 6 4.46 0.62 -2.09
CA THR A 6 4.18 1.75 -1.20
C THR A 6 4.45 1.38 0.26
N GLY A 7 4.82 2.38 1.07
CA GLY A 7 5.14 2.16 2.48
C GLY A 7 6.52 1.54 2.70
N THR A 8 7.48 1.88 1.85
CA THR A 8 8.83 1.28 1.85
C THR A 8 9.72 1.76 3.01
N SER A 9 9.34 2.83 3.70
CA SER A 9 9.98 3.21 4.98
C SER A 9 9.54 2.33 6.16
N GLY A 10 8.49 1.52 5.98
CA GLY A 10 8.03 0.53 6.94
C GLY A 10 8.70 -0.83 6.75
N GLN A 11 8.62 -1.68 7.78
CA GLN A 11 9.26 -3.02 7.79
C GLN A 11 8.84 -3.86 6.58
N LEU A 12 7.53 -4.06 6.39
CA LEU A 12 7.03 -4.94 5.32
C LEU A 12 7.40 -4.41 3.93
N GLY A 13 7.22 -3.11 3.68
CA GLY A 13 7.55 -2.51 2.39
C GLY A 13 9.03 -2.64 2.05
N TYR A 14 9.91 -2.45 3.02
CA TYR A 14 11.34 -2.66 2.86
C TYR A 14 11.67 -4.13 2.53
N ASP A 15 11.10 -5.09 3.28
CA ASP A 15 11.34 -6.52 3.06
C ASP A 15 10.84 -6.96 1.67
N VAL A 16 9.69 -6.42 1.21
CA VAL A 16 9.19 -6.66 -0.16
C VAL A 16 10.18 -6.15 -1.21
N MET A 17 10.75 -4.95 -1.03
CA MET A 17 11.78 -4.42 -1.94
C MET A 17 12.99 -5.34 -2.01
N MET A 18 13.50 -5.78 -0.85
CA MET A 18 14.65 -6.69 -0.79
C MET A 18 14.38 -8.02 -1.49
N GLU A 19 13.17 -8.57 -1.32
CA GLU A 19 12.77 -9.82 -1.97
C GLU A 19 12.62 -9.65 -3.50
N LEU A 20 12.10 -8.50 -3.97
CA LEU A 20 12.04 -8.20 -5.40
C LEU A 20 13.43 -8.20 -6.03
N PHE A 21 14.40 -7.57 -5.40
CA PHE A 21 15.79 -7.56 -5.88
C PHE A 21 16.42 -8.96 -5.87
N SER A 22 16.19 -9.74 -4.81
CA SER A 22 16.69 -11.12 -4.73
C SER A 22 16.18 -11.99 -5.88
N ARG A 23 14.97 -11.70 -6.37
CA ARG A 23 14.33 -12.39 -7.51
C ARG A 23 14.57 -11.71 -8.85
N SER A 24 15.46 -10.75 -8.93
CA SER A 24 15.79 -10.00 -10.16
C SER A 24 14.58 -9.29 -10.78
N HIS A 25 13.68 -8.76 -9.94
CA HIS A 25 12.63 -7.85 -10.34
C HIS A 25 13.07 -6.39 -10.18
N GLU A 26 12.50 -5.50 -10.97
CA GLU A 26 12.67 -4.06 -10.84
C GLU A 26 11.70 -3.54 -9.78
N GLY A 27 12.21 -3.15 -8.62
CA GLY A 27 11.42 -2.56 -7.54
C GLY A 27 11.58 -1.05 -7.51
N ILE A 28 10.46 -0.32 -7.45
CA ILE A 28 10.41 1.13 -7.22
C ILE A 28 9.68 1.35 -5.93
N GLY A 29 10.33 2.00 -4.96
CA GLY A 29 9.74 2.34 -3.68
C GLY A 29 8.87 3.59 -3.76
N ALA A 30 7.89 3.73 -2.86
CA ALA A 30 7.14 4.96 -2.67
C ALA A 30 6.75 5.16 -1.21
N ASP A 31 6.97 6.37 -0.69
CA ASP A 31 6.54 6.77 0.63
C ASP A 31 6.32 8.29 0.69
N ARG A 32 5.74 8.79 1.79
CA ARG A 32 5.47 10.24 1.98
C ARG A 32 6.71 11.09 2.13
N SER A 33 7.80 10.51 2.61
CA SER A 33 9.08 11.18 2.77
C SER A 33 10.14 10.49 1.93
N ASP A 34 11.18 11.24 1.60
CA ASP A 34 12.39 10.67 1.04
C ASP A 34 13.00 9.67 2.02
N SER A 35 13.58 8.62 1.51
CA SER A 35 14.25 7.59 2.30
C SER A 35 15.72 7.52 1.90
N ASP A 36 16.60 7.26 2.87
CA ASP A 36 18.02 6.96 2.62
C ASP A 36 18.21 5.56 2.00
N ALA A 37 17.14 4.96 1.46
CA ALA A 37 17.18 3.63 0.88
C ALA A 37 17.97 3.63 -0.44
N GLU A 38 18.77 2.59 -0.64
CA GLU A 38 19.59 2.39 -1.83
C GLU A 38 18.81 1.92 -3.07
N PHE A 39 17.52 2.24 -3.17
CA PHE A 39 16.67 1.88 -4.31
C PHE A 39 15.92 3.09 -4.88
N GLU A 40 15.51 2.97 -6.15
CA GLU A 40 14.71 4.00 -6.80
C GLU A 40 13.43 4.25 -6.00
N HIS A 41 13.18 5.53 -5.68
CA HIS A 41 12.12 5.93 -4.76
C HIS A 41 11.34 7.14 -5.27
N ALA A 42 10.02 7.10 -5.16
CA ALA A 42 9.12 8.20 -5.44
C ALA A 42 8.52 8.77 -4.14
N ILE A 43 8.56 10.08 -3.97
CA ILE A 43 7.83 10.74 -2.88
C ILE A 43 6.34 10.76 -3.26
N LEU A 44 5.51 10.06 -2.47
CA LEU A 44 4.11 9.84 -2.75
C LEU A 44 3.27 9.82 -1.48
N ASP A 45 2.38 10.80 -1.33
CA ASP A 45 1.26 10.72 -0.40
C ASP A 45 0.08 10.03 -1.11
N ILE A 46 -0.29 8.84 -0.65
CA ILE A 46 -1.36 8.05 -1.26
C ILE A 46 -2.76 8.70 -1.12
N THR A 47 -2.90 9.68 -0.22
CA THR A 47 -4.16 10.42 -0.06
C THR A 47 -4.37 11.48 -1.15
N ASP A 48 -3.32 11.85 -1.89
CA ASP A 48 -3.40 12.72 -3.06
C ASP A 48 -3.68 11.90 -4.33
N ALA A 49 -4.96 11.77 -4.67
CA ALA A 49 -5.42 10.99 -5.84
C ALA A 49 -4.78 11.44 -7.16
N LYS A 50 -4.58 12.76 -7.33
CA LYS A 50 -3.96 13.29 -8.54
C LYS A 50 -2.50 12.88 -8.64
N ARG A 51 -1.75 13.05 -7.55
CA ARG A 51 -0.34 12.67 -7.50
C ARG A 51 -0.15 11.16 -7.66
N VAL A 52 -1.01 10.35 -7.04
CA VAL A 52 -1.03 8.89 -7.24
C VAL A 52 -1.20 8.53 -8.72
N SER A 53 -2.18 9.13 -9.39
CA SER A 53 -2.43 8.88 -10.81
C SER A 53 -1.23 9.30 -11.68
N GLU A 54 -0.62 10.46 -11.42
CA GLU A 54 0.55 10.95 -12.15
C GLU A 54 1.73 9.99 -12.01
N VAL A 55 2.09 9.62 -10.78
CA VAL A 55 3.24 8.74 -10.47
C VAL A 55 3.04 7.35 -11.09
N VAL A 56 1.85 6.75 -10.92
CA VAL A 56 1.57 5.43 -11.50
C VAL A 56 1.59 5.46 -13.02
N ASN A 57 1.07 6.52 -13.66
CA ASN A 57 1.13 6.69 -15.11
C ASN A 57 2.55 6.93 -15.64
N GLU A 58 3.42 7.58 -14.87
CA GLU A 58 4.82 7.80 -15.22
C GLU A 58 5.61 6.49 -15.12
N ILE A 59 5.47 5.77 -14.01
CA ILE A 59 6.18 4.51 -13.74
C ILE A 59 5.69 3.38 -14.63
N LYS A 60 4.37 3.28 -14.86
CA LYS A 60 3.70 2.18 -15.56
C LYS A 60 4.15 0.81 -15.03
N PRO A 61 3.91 0.51 -13.75
CA PRO A 61 4.32 -0.75 -13.17
C PRO A 61 3.49 -1.91 -13.71
N ASP A 62 4.06 -3.13 -13.74
CA ASP A 62 3.32 -4.37 -14.01
C ASP A 62 2.44 -4.77 -12.80
N ALA A 63 2.87 -4.36 -11.59
CA ALA A 63 2.16 -4.62 -10.35
C ALA A 63 2.41 -3.52 -9.31
N ILE A 64 1.44 -3.33 -8.42
CA ILE A 64 1.57 -2.48 -7.22
C ILE A 64 1.39 -3.37 -5.99
N VAL A 65 2.34 -3.32 -5.06
CA VAL A 65 2.23 -3.92 -3.71
C VAL A 65 2.03 -2.81 -2.70
N HIS A 66 0.82 -2.74 -2.15
CA HIS A 66 0.41 -1.66 -1.26
C HIS A 66 0.61 -2.07 0.21
N CYS A 67 1.72 -1.59 0.81
CA CYS A 67 2.07 -1.82 2.21
C CYS A 67 1.87 -0.57 3.09
N ALA A 68 1.64 0.61 2.49
CA ALA A 68 1.39 1.82 3.26
C ALA A 68 0.05 1.75 3.99
N ALA A 69 0.06 2.00 5.29
CA ALA A 69 -1.15 2.01 6.12
C ALA A 69 -0.93 2.82 7.40
N TRP A 70 -2.00 3.30 7.99
CA TRP A 70 -2.02 3.70 9.40
C TRP A 70 -2.13 2.44 10.26
N THR A 71 -1.05 2.07 10.95
CA THR A 71 -0.94 0.82 11.72
C THR A 71 -0.99 1.00 13.24
N ASN A 72 -1.03 2.24 13.73
CA ASN A 72 -1.24 2.51 15.15
C ASN A 72 -2.71 2.30 15.50
N VAL A 73 -3.07 1.08 15.94
CA VAL A 73 -4.45 0.66 16.24
C VAL A 73 -5.07 1.52 17.33
N ASP A 74 -4.38 1.68 18.47
CA ASP A 74 -4.89 2.49 19.58
C ASP A 74 -5.11 3.96 19.16
N GLY A 75 -4.18 4.50 18.36
CA GLY A 75 -4.32 5.83 17.81
C GLY A 75 -5.46 5.95 16.78
N ALA A 76 -5.80 4.87 16.10
CA ALA A 76 -6.89 4.86 15.12
C ALA A 76 -8.28 4.92 15.78
N GLU A 77 -8.41 4.43 17.03
CA GLU A 77 -9.67 4.48 17.81
C GLU A 77 -9.97 5.89 18.36
N ALA A 78 -8.97 6.79 18.38
CA ALA A 78 -9.16 8.15 18.85
C ALA A 78 -10.01 8.95 17.83
N PRO A 79 -11.15 9.57 18.24
CA PRO A 79 -12.07 10.24 17.32
C PRO A 79 -11.42 11.31 16.45
N GLU A 80 -10.41 12.01 16.95
CA GLU A 80 -9.65 13.04 16.24
C GLU A 80 -8.78 12.50 15.08
N ASN A 81 -8.53 11.21 15.06
CA ASN A 81 -7.74 10.56 14.01
C ASN A 81 -8.60 9.85 12.95
N TYR A 82 -9.92 9.74 13.18
CA TYR A 82 -10.81 8.99 12.28
C TYR A 82 -10.66 9.40 10.80
N ASP A 83 -10.73 10.70 10.52
CA ASP A 83 -10.64 11.21 9.15
C ASP A 83 -9.27 10.89 8.51
N LYS A 84 -8.19 10.97 9.29
CA LYS A 84 -6.83 10.65 8.83
C LYS A 84 -6.67 9.16 8.53
N VAL A 85 -7.21 8.30 9.42
CA VAL A 85 -7.18 6.85 9.23
C VAL A 85 -7.97 6.47 7.98
N MET A 86 -9.17 7.03 7.80
CA MET A 86 -9.98 6.80 6.60
C MET A 86 -9.29 7.31 5.33
N ALA A 87 -8.68 8.48 5.38
CA ALA A 87 -7.95 9.03 4.25
C ALA A 87 -6.79 8.11 3.82
N VAL A 88 -6.03 7.56 4.78
CA VAL A 88 -4.89 6.68 4.48
C VAL A 88 -5.36 5.28 4.09
N ASN A 89 -6.14 4.60 4.98
CA ASN A 89 -6.42 3.18 4.83
C ASN A 89 -7.54 2.86 3.82
N ALA A 90 -8.50 3.79 3.63
CA ALA A 90 -9.59 3.59 2.68
C ALA A 90 -9.37 4.37 1.38
N GLU A 91 -9.28 5.70 1.45
CA GLU A 91 -9.18 6.53 0.25
C GLU A 91 -7.83 6.35 -0.47
N GLY A 92 -6.72 6.27 0.28
CA GLY A 92 -5.39 6.01 -0.28
C GLY A 92 -5.32 4.66 -1.00
N THR A 93 -5.91 3.61 -0.41
CA THR A 93 -6.03 2.30 -1.06
C THR A 93 -6.87 2.37 -2.34
N ARG A 94 -8.01 3.09 -2.31
CA ARG A 94 -8.85 3.32 -3.48
C ARG A 94 -8.09 4.04 -4.59
N ASN A 95 -7.39 5.12 -4.28
CA ASN A 95 -6.61 5.89 -5.25
C ASN A 95 -5.59 5.00 -5.98
N LEU A 96 -4.87 4.16 -5.25
CA LEU A 96 -3.89 3.23 -5.83
C LEU A 96 -4.56 2.14 -6.68
N ALA A 97 -5.70 1.58 -6.22
CA ALA A 97 -6.43 0.56 -6.97
C ALA A 97 -6.99 1.11 -8.30
N GLU A 98 -7.53 2.34 -8.29
CA GLU A 98 -8.00 3.02 -9.49
C GLU A 98 -6.85 3.34 -10.46
N ALA A 99 -5.71 3.83 -9.94
CA ALA A 99 -4.53 4.09 -10.73
C ALA A 99 -3.93 2.82 -11.34
N ALA A 100 -3.85 1.72 -10.56
CA ALA A 100 -3.42 0.42 -11.05
C ALA A 100 -4.29 -0.08 -12.21
N LYS A 101 -5.63 0.04 -12.05
CA LYS A 101 -6.59 -0.32 -13.09
C LYS A 101 -6.39 0.51 -14.37
N ALA A 102 -6.09 1.79 -14.24
CA ALA A 102 -5.90 2.69 -15.39
C ALA A 102 -4.70 2.32 -16.28
N VAL A 103 -3.67 1.67 -15.70
CA VAL A 103 -2.46 1.23 -16.41
C VAL A 103 -2.40 -0.29 -16.60
N ASP A 104 -3.48 -1.02 -16.32
CA ASP A 104 -3.59 -2.49 -16.39
C ASP A 104 -2.56 -3.22 -15.49
N ALA A 105 -2.18 -2.61 -14.36
CA ALA A 105 -1.29 -3.20 -13.39
C ALA A 105 -2.04 -4.14 -12.43
N LYS A 106 -1.39 -5.21 -12.00
CA LYS A 106 -1.90 -6.04 -10.89
C LYS A 106 -1.84 -5.23 -9.60
N PHE A 107 -2.82 -5.42 -8.73
CA PHE A 107 -2.87 -4.74 -7.43
C PHE A 107 -2.94 -5.75 -6.28
N MET A 108 -1.98 -5.66 -5.36
CA MET A 108 -1.97 -6.41 -4.11
C MET A 108 -2.12 -5.42 -2.95
N TYR A 109 -3.10 -5.65 -2.09
CA TYR A 109 -3.36 -4.91 -0.86
C TYR A 109 -3.14 -5.79 0.37
N ILE A 110 -2.45 -5.26 1.36
CA ILE A 110 -2.27 -5.93 2.65
C ILE A 110 -3.43 -5.55 3.54
N SER A 111 -4.34 -6.51 3.74
CA SER A 111 -5.53 -6.36 4.59
C SER A 111 -5.20 -6.71 6.05
N THR A 112 -6.21 -6.72 6.91
CA THR A 112 -6.13 -7.03 8.34
C THR A 112 -7.20 -8.04 8.72
N ASP A 113 -6.95 -8.82 9.76
CA ASP A 113 -7.94 -9.71 10.39
C ASP A 113 -9.09 -8.94 11.07
N TYR A 114 -8.89 -7.65 11.39
CA TYR A 114 -9.95 -6.78 11.92
C TYR A 114 -11.11 -6.51 10.94
N VAL A 115 -11.03 -6.95 9.70
CA VAL A 115 -12.18 -6.94 8.77
C VAL A 115 -13.23 -7.98 9.14
N PHE A 116 -12.87 -8.98 9.97
CA PHE A 116 -13.78 -9.99 10.48
C PHE A 116 -14.27 -9.62 11.89
N ASN A 117 -15.45 -10.08 12.25
CA ASN A 117 -16.09 -9.77 13.52
C ASN A 117 -15.52 -10.52 14.74
N GLY A 118 -14.54 -11.41 14.56
CA GLY A 118 -13.93 -12.19 15.64
C GLY A 118 -14.82 -13.30 16.22
N GLN A 119 -15.98 -13.59 15.62
CA GLN A 119 -16.94 -14.59 16.13
C GLN A 119 -16.77 -15.92 15.41
N GLY A 120 -16.81 -17.02 16.16
CA GLY A 120 -16.78 -18.37 15.60
C GLY A 120 -15.55 -19.18 16.01
N GLU A 121 -15.60 -20.50 15.75
CA GLU A 121 -14.59 -21.47 16.16
C GLU A 121 -13.80 -22.06 14.97
N ARG A 122 -14.13 -21.67 13.74
CA ARG A 122 -13.43 -22.12 12.52
C ARG A 122 -12.56 -21.00 11.93
N PRO A 123 -11.51 -21.35 11.18
CA PRO A 123 -10.75 -20.37 10.41
C PRO A 123 -11.65 -19.63 9.41
N TRP A 124 -11.43 -18.31 9.28
CA TRP A 124 -12.12 -17.47 8.32
C TRP A 124 -11.79 -17.85 6.88
N GLN A 125 -12.77 -17.70 6.01
CA GLN A 125 -12.64 -17.90 4.57
C GLN A 125 -12.75 -16.57 3.84
N PRO A 126 -12.18 -16.43 2.62
CA PRO A 126 -12.16 -15.16 1.89
C PRO A 126 -13.54 -14.56 1.58
N ASP A 127 -14.59 -15.37 1.58
CA ASP A 127 -15.99 -15.02 1.29
C ASP A 127 -16.87 -14.90 2.55
N ASP A 128 -16.31 -15.07 3.74
CA ASP A 128 -17.02 -14.82 5.01
C ASP A 128 -17.33 -13.32 5.17
N LYS A 129 -18.48 -13.01 5.79
CA LYS A 129 -18.98 -11.65 6.03
C LYS A 129 -18.72 -11.22 7.46
#